data_9e8debc493df03d812e9d43d9da58c1a
#
_entry.id   9e8debc493df03d812e9d43d9da58c1a
#
_cell.length_a   1.000
_cell.length_b   1.000
_cell.length_c   1.000
_cell.angle_alpha   90.00
_cell.angle_beta   90.00
_cell.angle_gamma   90.00
#
_symmetry.space_group_name_H-M   'P 1'
#
loop_
_entity.id
_entity.type
_entity.pdbx_description
1 polymer ?
#
loop_
_entity_poly.entity_id
_entity_poly.type
_entity_poly.pdbx_seq_one_letter_code
_entity_poly.pdbx_strand_id
1 'polypeptide(L)'
;VTPGTVTDTGLLSAKADAALAAVHLDRKRGVAGIAWLVLASGDLRATEAPLARVASELARIAPSEVLVADGLADAALPAGAATLSVPQRVPDWHFDAARGRDLLCKQFEVATLQAYGVEEMPAVLAACAALLTYAQQTQSERLAHVTTLRLESESDFVVLDPVTRRNLELTEPLRHEDGPTLFKLLDGCALVTKPVCAPSGAA
;
A
#
# COMPACT_ATOMS: atom_id res chain seq x y z
N VAL A 1 -2.94 20.99 6.15
CA VAL A 1 -2.78 20.02 5.06
C VAL A 1 -3.05 18.66 5.67
N THR A 2 -4.10 18.00 5.26
CA THR A 2 -4.44 16.65 5.74
C THR A 2 -3.44 15.64 5.15
N PRO A 3 -2.84 14.76 5.95
CA PRO A 3 -2.01 13.67 5.44
C PRO A 3 -2.78 12.85 4.40
N GLY A 4 -2.13 12.47 3.30
CA GLY A 4 -2.75 11.73 2.20
C GLY A 4 -3.45 12.59 1.13
N THR A 5 -3.56 13.91 1.31
CA THR A 5 -3.99 14.81 0.25
C THR A 5 -2.77 15.48 -0.38
N VAL A 6 -2.40 15.05 -1.56
CA VAL A 6 -1.42 15.75 -2.38
C VAL A 6 -2.13 16.96 -3.00
N THR A 7 -1.88 18.14 -2.41
CA THR A 7 -2.47 19.40 -2.89
C THR A 7 -1.65 20.06 -3.99
N ASP A 8 -0.46 19.52 -4.27
CA ASP A 8 0.42 20.05 -5.32
C ASP A 8 0.52 19.04 -6.47
N THR A 9 -0.12 19.35 -7.57
CA THR A 9 -0.14 18.52 -8.79
C THR A 9 1.23 18.36 -9.44
N GLY A 10 2.22 19.13 -9.03
CA GLY A 10 3.61 19.03 -9.50
C GLY A 10 4.44 17.96 -8.79
N LEU A 11 3.96 17.42 -7.65
CA LEU A 11 4.65 16.38 -6.86
C LEU A 11 4.17 14.96 -7.16
N LEU A 12 3.09 14.81 -7.91
CA LEU A 12 2.69 13.52 -8.44
C LEU A 12 3.60 13.19 -9.62
N SER A 13 4.59 12.35 -9.42
CA SER A 13 5.17 11.65 -10.56
C SER A 13 4.01 10.95 -11.27
N ALA A 14 3.84 11.18 -12.55
CA ALA A 14 2.68 10.81 -13.36
C ALA A 14 2.33 9.31 -13.40
N LYS A 15 2.90 8.47 -12.51
CA LYS A 15 2.77 7.01 -12.48
C LYS A 15 2.64 6.38 -11.09
N ALA A 16 2.71 7.13 -10.01
CA ALA A 16 2.53 6.55 -8.67
C ALA A 16 1.16 6.96 -8.12
N ASP A 17 0.20 6.09 -8.22
CA ASP A 17 -1.03 6.19 -7.43
C ASP A 17 -0.63 6.21 -5.95
N ALA A 18 -0.91 7.31 -5.26
CA ALA A 18 -0.54 7.48 -3.86
C ALA A 18 -1.23 6.40 -3.01
N ALA A 19 -0.46 5.38 -2.62
CA ALA A 19 -0.96 4.32 -1.76
C ALA A 19 -0.74 4.67 -0.29
N LEU A 20 -1.77 4.54 0.51
CA LEU A 20 -1.72 4.58 1.97
C LEU A 20 -1.58 3.15 2.48
N ALA A 21 -0.59 2.85 3.31
CA ALA A 21 -0.40 1.52 3.90
C ALA A 21 -0.55 1.53 5.42
N ALA A 22 -0.93 0.39 6.00
CA ALA A 22 -0.91 0.14 7.44
C ALA A 22 -0.19 -1.18 7.73
N VAL A 23 0.61 -1.20 8.79
CA VAL A 23 1.41 -2.37 9.19
C VAL A 23 1.09 -2.73 10.63
N HIS A 24 0.66 -3.96 10.86
CA HIS A 24 0.49 -4.54 12.19
C HIS A 24 1.46 -5.71 12.39
N LEU A 25 2.26 -5.65 13.47
CA LEU A 25 3.25 -6.67 13.79
C LEU A 25 2.72 -7.66 14.85
N ASP A 26 2.41 -8.88 14.46
CA ASP A 26 2.12 -9.97 15.40
C ASP A 26 3.41 -10.72 15.75
N ARG A 27 4.08 -10.25 16.80
CA ARG A 27 5.35 -10.83 17.26
C ARG A 27 5.20 -12.23 17.82
N LYS A 28 4.02 -12.59 18.33
CA LYS A 28 3.76 -13.92 18.88
C LYS A 28 3.74 -14.97 17.77
N ARG A 29 3.14 -14.62 16.63
CA ARG A 29 3.09 -15.48 15.45
C ARG A 29 4.30 -15.32 14.54
N GLY A 30 5.12 -14.28 14.74
CA GLY A 30 6.28 -13.99 13.88
C GLY A 30 5.90 -13.42 12.50
N VAL A 31 4.69 -12.89 12.36
CA VAL A 31 4.15 -12.36 11.10
C VAL A 31 3.73 -10.91 11.23
N ALA A 32 3.58 -10.26 10.11
CA ALA A 32 2.99 -8.93 9.99
C ALA A 32 1.84 -8.95 8.99
N GLY A 33 0.74 -8.30 9.35
CA GLY A 33 -0.31 -7.93 8.42
C GLY A 33 0.02 -6.58 7.81
N ILE A 34 -0.02 -6.51 6.48
CA ILE A 34 0.19 -5.29 5.71
C ILE A 34 -1.05 -5.09 4.86
N ALA A 35 -1.70 -3.93 5.00
CA ALA A 35 -2.82 -3.54 4.15
C ALA A 35 -2.48 -2.22 3.46
N TRP A 36 -2.90 -2.05 2.21
CA TRP A 36 -2.72 -0.78 1.51
C TRP A 36 -3.90 -0.47 0.61
N LEU A 37 -4.16 0.82 0.46
CA LEU A 37 -5.28 1.37 -0.27
C LEU A 37 -4.79 2.44 -1.24
N VAL A 38 -5.10 2.27 -2.50
CA VAL A 38 -4.96 3.33 -3.50
C VAL A 38 -6.22 4.17 -3.47
N LEU A 39 -6.12 5.36 -2.86
CA LEU A 39 -7.29 6.22 -2.59
C LEU A 39 -8.04 6.62 -3.85
N ALA A 40 -7.33 6.82 -4.97
CA ALA A 40 -7.95 7.24 -6.23
C ALA A 40 -8.82 6.16 -6.88
N SER A 41 -8.40 4.89 -6.81
CA SER A 41 -9.09 3.76 -7.44
C SER A 41 -9.98 2.97 -6.47
N GLY A 42 -9.77 3.11 -5.15
CA GLY A 42 -10.40 2.26 -4.14
C GLY A 42 -9.86 0.83 -4.10
N ASP A 43 -8.70 0.58 -4.72
CA ASP A 43 -8.08 -0.75 -4.73
C ASP A 43 -7.46 -1.03 -3.36
N LEU A 44 -8.16 -1.83 -2.56
CA LEU A 44 -7.72 -2.28 -1.25
C LEU A 44 -7.08 -3.67 -1.37
N ARG A 45 -5.84 -3.76 -0.95
CA ARG A 45 -5.08 -5.02 -0.94
C ARG A 45 -4.49 -5.28 0.43
N ALA A 46 -4.22 -6.55 0.71
CA ALA A 46 -3.55 -6.95 1.93
C ALA A 46 -2.67 -8.18 1.72
N THR A 47 -1.69 -8.35 2.59
CA THR A 47 -0.84 -9.55 2.64
C THR A 47 -0.45 -9.85 4.09
N GLU A 48 -0.20 -11.12 4.40
CA GLU A 48 0.47 -11.53 5.64
C GLU A 48 1.88 -12.00 5.25
N ALA A 49 2.90 -11.41 5.85
CA ALA A 49 4.29 -11.72 5.56
C ALA A 49 5.09 -11.98 6.86
N PRO A 50 6.16 -12.78 6.82
CA PRO A 50 7.11 -12.89 7.93
C PRO A 50 7.69 -11.52 8.30
N LEU A 51 7.95 -11.28 9.60
CA LEU A 51 8.48 -9.98 10.08
C LEU A 51 9.75 -9.55 9.33
N ALA A 52 10.61 -10.49 8.95
CA ALA A 52 11.85 -10.22 8.22
C ALA A 52 11.59 -9.65 6.81
N ARG A 53 10.41 -9.84 6.24
CA ARG A 53 10.06 -9.40 4.88
C ARG A 53 9.27 -8.10 4.81
N VAL A 54 8.87 -7.53 5.94
CA VAL A 54 8.07 -6.30 5.97
C VAL A 54 8.74 -5.18 5.19
N ALA A 55 10.05 -5.01 5.32
CA ALA A 55 10.79 -3.96 4.60
C ALA A 55 10.76 -4.17 3.07
N SER A 56 10.92 -5.42 2.61
CA SER A 56 10.86 -5.73 1.16
C SER A 56 9.45 -5.58 0.61
N GLU A 57 8.41 -5.93 1.38
CA GLU A 57 7.03 -5.71 0.98
C GLU A 57 6.70 -4.22 0.90
N LEU A 58 7.10 -3.41 1.88
CA LEU A 58 6.93 -1.96 1.83
C LEU A 58 7.70 -1.33 0.66
N ALA A 59 8.91 -1.82 0.36
CA ALA A 59 9.67 -1.38 -0.80
C ALA A 59 8.98 -1.74 -2.13
N ARG A 60 8.30 -2.89 -2.19
CA ARG A 60 7.52 -3.32 -3.36
C ARG A 60 6.27 -2.46 -3.56
N ILE A 61 5.53 -2.21 -2.48
CA ILE A 61 4.30 -1.43 -2.49
C ILE A 61 4.61 0.05 -2.73
N ALA A 62 5.76 0.53 -2.24
CA ALA A 62 6.21 1.92 -2.31
C ALA A 62 5.11 2.92 -1.86
N PRO A 63 4.53 2.74 -0.64
CA PRO A 63 3.45 3.59 -0.19
C PRO A 63 3.93 5.02 0.06
N SER A 64 3.07 6.00 -0.18
CA SER A 64 3.34 7.40 0.13
C SER A 64 3.30 7.68 1.65
N GLU A 65 2.52 6.90 2.40
CA GLU A 65 2.37 7.02 3.84
C GLU A 65 2.19 5.63 4.47
N VAL A 66 2.83 5.39 5.61
CA VAL A 66 2.75 4.12 6.36
C VAL A 66 2.21 4.38 7.77
N LEU A 67 1.09 3.75 8.11
CA LEU A 67 0.49 3.81 9.44
C LEU A 67 1.07 2.72 10.33
N VAL A 68 1.46 3.10 11.55
CA VAL A 68 1.94 2.18 12.59
C VAL A 68 1.31 2.53 13.94
N ALA A 69 1.22 1.56 14.83
CA ALA A 69 0.70 1.77 16.18
C ALA A 69 1.61 2.69 17.00
N ASP A 70 1.02 3.58 17.80
CA ASP A 70 1.74 4.52 18.67
C ASP A 70 2.68 3.83 19.66
N GLY A 71 2.22 2.71 20.23
CA GLY A 71 3.01 1.89 21.15
C GLY A 71 4.16 1.11 20.50
N LEU A 72 4.30 1.16 19.18
CA LEU A 72 5.38 0.47 18.49
C LEU A 72 6.68 1.26 18.61
N ALA A 73 7.70 0.68 19.29
CA ALA A 73 9.03 1.30 19.38
C ALA A 73 9.66 1.40 17.98
N ASP A 74 10.41 2.47 17.72
CA ASP A 74 11.08 2.69 16.41
C ASP A 74 12.05 1.54 16.05
N ALA A 75 12.76 1.01 17.05
CA ALA A 75 13.62 -0.16 16.91
C ALA A 75 12.85 -1.46 16.56
N ALA A 76 11.54 -1.44 16.64
CA ALA A 76 10.69 -2.58 16.34
C ALA A 76 10.24 -2.64 14.88
N LEU A 77 10.36 -1.53 14.17
CA LEU A 77 10.18 -1.54 12.73
C LEU A 77 11.37 -2.25 12.07
N PRO A 78 11.12 -3.15 11.13
CA PRO A 78 12.19 -3.81 10.40
C PRO A 78 13.13 -2.78 9.75
N ALA A 79 14.44 -3.07 9.81
CA ALA A 79 15.44 -2.20 9.20
C ALA A 79 15.11 -1.96 7.72
N GLY A 80 15.05 -0.70 7.30
CA GLY A 80 14.66 -0.29 5.95
C GLY A 80 13.20 0.18 5.80
N ALA A 81 12.28 -0.18 6.70
CA ALA A 81 10.91 0.33 6.63
C ALA A 81 10.85 1.84 6.92
N ALA A 82 11.66 2.31 7.86
CA ALA A 82 11.75 3.73 8.22
C ALA A 82 12.45 4.62 7.15
N THR A 83 13.15 4.03 6.18
CA THR A 83 13.83 4.78 5.11
C THR A 83 12.94 5.06 3.91
N LEU A 84 11.81 4.37 3.79
CA LEU A 84 10.91 4.50 2.64
C LEU A 84 9.89 5.64 2.80
N SER A 85 9.40 5.86 4.01
CA SER A 85 8.54 7.00 4.37
C SER A 85 8.58 7.20 5.88
N VAL A 86 8.34 8.43 6.36
CA VAL A 86 8.21 8.69 7.80
C VAL A 86 6.91 8.04 8.27
N PRO A 87 6.96 7.05 9.21
CA PRO A 87 5.76 6.37 9.65
C PRO A 87 4.81 7.33 10.37
N GLN A 88 3.55 7.35 9.97
CA GLN A 88 2.49 8.05 10.67
C GLN A 88 2.01 7.19 11.84
N ARG A 89 2.14 7.70 13.05
CA ARG A 89 1.68 7.01 14.25
C ARG A 89 0.20 7.25 14.47
N VAL A 90 -0.52 6.16 14.74
CA VAL A 90 -1.94 6.20 15.07
C VAL A 90 -2.20 5.41 16.35
N PRO A 91 -3.27 5.74 17.12
CA PRO A 91 -3.58 5.05 18.36
C PRO A 91 -3.67 3.53 18.20
N ASP A 92 -3.15 2.78 19.19
CA ASP A 92 -3.09 1.31 19.17
C ASP A 92 -4.45 0.65 18.94
N TRP A 93 -5.55 1.26 19.43
CA TRP A 93 -6.91 0.74 19.25
C TRP A 93 -7.41 0.76 17.79
N HIS A 94 -6.71 1.45 16.88
CA HIS A 94 -6.98 1.34 15.45
C HIS A 94 -6.63 -0.06 14.92
N PHE A 95 -5.65 -0.74 15.53
CA PHE A 95 -5.17 -2.06 15.13
C PHE A 95 -5.92 -3.18 15.88
N ASP A 96 -7.24 -3.16 15.84
CA ASP A 96 -8.09 -4.19 16.44
C ASP A 96 -8.66 -5.11 15.35
N ALA A 97 -8.34 -6.41 15.44
CA ALA A 97 -8.74 -7.39 14.44
C ALA A 97 -10.27 -7.61 14.39
N ALA A 98 -10.94 -7.60 15.54
CA ALA A 98 -12.40 -7.76 15.61
C ALA A 98 -13.09 -6.56 14.92
N ARG A 99 -12.62 -5.36 15.25
CA ARG A 99 -13.08 -4.14 14.59
C ARG A 99 -12.80 -4.17 13.08
N GLY A 100 -11.64 -4.68 12.67
CA GLY A 100 -11.27 -4.81 11.25
C GLY A 100 -12.24 -5.71 10.50
N ARG A 101 -12.60 -6.84 11.11
CA ARG A 101 -13.62 -7.74 10.57
C ARG A 101 -14.95 -7.04 10.38
N ASP A 102 -15.43 -6.36 11.43
CA ASP A 102 -16.73 -5.66 11.40
C ASP A 102 -16.74 -4.53 10.37
N LEU A 103 -15.65 -3.75 10.27
CA LEU A 103 -15.52 -2.68 9.28
C LEU A 103 -15.54 -3.21 7.86
N LEU A 104 -14.79 -4.28 7.57
CA LEU A 104 -14.76 -4.90 6.24
C LEU A 104 -16.10 -5.54 5.89
N CYS A 105 -16.74 -6.26 6.82
CA CYS A 105 -18.07 -6.84 6.60
C CYS A 105 -19.10 -5.75 6.27
N LYS A 106 -19.05 -4.65 7.01
CA LYS A 106 -19.95 -3.49 6.76
C LYS A 106 -19.61 -2.79 5.43
N GLN A 107 -18.33 -2.63 5.12
CA GLN A 107 -17.87 -1.95 3.90
C GLN A 107 -18.28 -2.71 2.63
N PHE A 108 -18.20 -4.04 2.66
CA PHE A 108 -18.51 -4.90 1.52
C PHE A 108 -19.94 -5.47 1.55
N GLU A 109 -20.72 -5.13 2.59
CA GLU A 109 -22.09 -5.62 2.78
C GLU A 109 -22.19 -7.15 2.81
N VAL A 110 -21.21 -7.80 3.46
CA VAL A 110 -21.10 -9.27 3.57
C VAL A 110 -21.19 -9.73 5.02
N ALA A 111 -21.67 -10.95 5.25
CA ALA A 111 -21.76 -11.54 6.58
C ALA A 111 -20.43 -12.12 7.06
N THR A 112 -19.57 -12.59 6.15
CA THR A 112 -18.28 -13.22 6.45
C THR A 112 -17.21 -12.79 5.44
N LEU A 113 -15.95 -12.88 5.84
CA LEU A 113 -14.80 -12.55 4.98
C LEU A 113 -14.14 -13.79 4.36
N GLN A 114 -14.79 -14.96 4.43
CA GLN A 114 -14.25 -16.22 3.91
C GLN A 114 -13.92 -16.12 2.40
N ALA A 115 -14.78 -15.47 1.62
CA ALA A 115 -14.56 -15.29 0.18
C ALA A 115 -13.31 -14.46 -0.15
N TYR A 116 -12.86 -13.62 0.79
CA TYR A 116 -11.65 -12.79 0.66
C TYR A 116 -10.40 -13.48 1.23
N GLY A 117 -10.55 -14.65 1.89
CA GLY A 117 -9.44 -15.41 2.46
C GLY A 117 -8.80 -14.79 3.71
N VAL A 118 -9.37 -13.74 4.31
CA VAL A 118 -8.78 -13.00 5.43
C VAL A 118 -9.41 -13.30 6.79
N GLU A 119 -10.44 -14.14 6.84
CA GLU A 119 -11.22 -14.45 8.05
C GLU A 119 -10.33 -14.92 9.21
N GLU A 120 -9.32 -15.77 8.92
CA GLU A 120 -8.41 -16.38 9.89
C GLU A 120 -7.05 -15.63 10.02
N MET A 121 -6.99 -14.39 9.52
CA MET A 121 -5.76 -13.58 9.49
C MET A 121 -5.85 -12.34 10.39
N PRO A 122 -5.75 -12.49 11.73
CA PRO A 122 -5.95 -11.38 12.65
C PRO A 122 -4.96 -10.23 12.43
N ALA A 123 -3.73 -10.50 12.00
CA ALA A 123 -2.76 -9.46 11.72
C ALA A 123 -3.18 -8.60 10.51
N VAL A 124 -3.71 -9.23 9.47
CA VAL A 124 -4.26 -8.55 8.28
C VAL A 124 -5.50 -7.73 8.63
N LEU A 125 -6.42 -8.33 9.41
CA LEU A 125 -7.64 -7.65 9.86
C LEU A 125 -7.31 -6.40 10.69
N ALA A 126 -6.32 -6.49 11.58
CA ALA A 126 -5.86 -5.35 12.38
C ALA A 126 -5.26 -4.23 11.50
N ALA A 127 -4.46 -4.58 10.50
CA ALA A 127 -3.92 -3.61 9.55
C ALA A 127 -5.04 -2.94 8.73
N CYS A 128 -6.03 -3.71 8.25
CA CYS A 128 -7.20 -3.18 7.55
C CYS A 128 -8.04 -2.25 8.43
N ALA A 129 -8.18 -2.57 9.74
CA ALA A 129 -8.90 -1.71 10.68
C ALA A 129 -8.27 -0.34 10.79
N ALA A 130 -6.93 -0.28 10.99
CA ALA A 130 -6.20 0.96 11.10
C ALA A 130 -6.30 1.78 9.80
N LEU A 131 -6.09 1.12 8.66
CA LEU A 131 -6.15 1.75 7.34
C LEU A 131 -7.50 2.38 7.05
N LEU A 132 -8.59 1.62 7.20
CA LEU A 132 -9.95 2.10 6.94
C LEU A 132 -10.38 3.17 7.93
N THR A 133 -10.05 3.01 9.23
CA THR A 133 -10.38 4.01 10.25
C THR A 133 -9.68 5.33 9.95
N TYR A 134 -8.39 5.30 9.62
CA TYR A 134 -7.63 6.49 9.26
C TYR A 134 -8.14 7.15 7.97
N ALA A 135 -8.39 6.36 6.94
CA ALA A 135 -8.93 6.87 5.68
C ALA A 135 -10.31 7.52 5.86
N GLN A 136 -11.19 6.95 6.70
CA GLN A 136 -12.49 7.56 7.04
C GLN A 136 -12.36 8.87 7.79
N GLN A 137 -11.35 9.01 8.67
CA GLN A 137 -11.13 10.23 9.45
C GLN A 137 -10.51 11.36 8.62
N THR A 138 -9.61 11.01 7.71
CA THR A 138 -8.87 11.99 6.90
C THR A 138 -9.61 12.43 5.65
N GLN A 139 -10.39 11.52 5.08
CA GLN A 139 -11.22 11.76 3.91
C GLN A 139 -12.67 11.82 4.37
N SER A 140 -13.19 13.01 4.71
CA SER A 140 -14.56 13.24 5.16
C SER A 140 -15.65 12.70 4.22
N GLU A 141 -15.30 12.13 3.10
CA GLU A 141 -16.18 11.53 2.11
C GLU A 141 -15.83 10.06 1.87
N ARG A 142 -16.81 9.26 2.19
CA ARG A 142 -17.17 7.90 1.78
C ARG A 142 -16.09 7.13 1.01
N LEU A 143 -15.52 6.14 1.65
CA LEU A 143 -14.81 5.04 1.00
C LEU A 143 -15.79 4.13 0.19
N ALA A 144 -16.90 4.69 -0.32
CA ALA A 144 -17.92 3.93 -1.05
C ALA A 144 -17.38 3.24 -2.32
N HIS A 145 -16.29 3.78 -2.87
CA HIS A 145 -15.61 3.21 -4.03
C HIS A 145 -14.69 2.03 -3.68
N VAL A 146 -14.41 1.80 -2.38
CA VAL A 146 -13.68 0.62 -1.91
C VAL A 146 -14.67 -0.53 -1.81
N THR A 147 -14.77 -1.33 -2.84
CA THR A 147 -15.80 -2.39 -2.98
C THR A 147 -15.25 -3.80 -2.81
N THR A 148 -13.94 -3.98 -2.79
CA THR A 148 -13.30 -5.30 -2.71
C THR A 148 -11.96 -5.23 -1.99
N LEU A 149 -11.57 -6.36 -1.43
CA LEU A 149 -10.25 -6.60 -0.87
C LEU A 149 -9.59 -7.74 -1.64
N ARG A 150 -8.35 -7.53 -2.05
CA ARG A 150 -7.52 -8.59 -2.64
C ARG A 150 -6.44 -9.01 -1.65
N LEU A 151 -6.49 -10.28 -1.26
CA LEU A 151 -5.39 -10.88 -0.51
C LEU A 151 -4.30 -11.30 -1.50
N GLU A 152 -3.10 -10.73 -1.36
CA GLU A 152 -1.93 -11.12 -2.13
C GLU A 152 -1.16 -12.18 -1.36
N SER A 153 -0.84 -13.30 -2.03
CA SER A 153 0.00 -14.36 -1.50
C SER A 153 1.41 -14.24 -2.05
N GLU A 154 2.41 -14.69 -1.27
CA GLU A 154 3.79 -14.78 -1.74
C GLU A 154 3.93 -15.63 -3.01
N SER A 155 3.06 -16.63 -3.20
CA SER A 155 3.06 -17.49 -4.39
C SER A 155 2.64 -16.78 -5.66
N ASP A 156 2.00 -15.61 -5.56
CA ASP A 156 1.50 -14.88 -6.72
C ASP A 156 2.59 -14.02 -7.38
N PHE A 157 3.74 -13.88 -6.73
CA PHE A 157 4.83 -13.01 -7.17
C PHE A 157 6.18 -13.71 -7.16
N VAL A 158 7.02 -13.34 -8.12
CA VAL A 158 8.45 -13.66 -8.07
C VAL A 158 9.09 -12.73 -7.04
N VAL A 159 9.59 -13.30 -5.94
CA VAL A 159 10.26 -12.54 -4.88
C VAL A 159 11.63 -12.09 -5.40
N LEU A 160 11.77 -10.81 -5.67
CA LEU A 160 13.04 -10.15 -6.00
C LEU A 160 13.48 -9.28 -4.82
N ASP A 161 14.72 -9.43 -4.40
CA ASP A 161 15.29 -8.50 -3.42
C ASP A 161 15.42 -7.08 -4.02
N PRO A 162 15.44 -6.03 -3.19
CA PRO A 162 15.47 -4.64 -3.68
C PRO A 162 16.66 -4.32 -4.58
N VAL A 163 17.81 -4.94 -4.34
CA VAL A 163 19.03 -4.74 -5.14
C VAL A 163 18.87 -5.36 -6.51
N THR A 164 18.40 -6.61 -6.55
CA THR A 164 18.11 -7.32 -7.80
C THR A 164 17.04 -6.59 -8.62
N ARG A 165 15.96 -6.13 -7.99
CA ARG A 165 14.89 -5.37 -8.65
C ARG A 165 15.44 -4.09 -9.30
N ARG A 166 16.29 -3.36 -8.59
CA ARG A 166 16.95 -2.16 -9.10
C ARG A 166 17.91 -2.48 -10.24
N ASN A 167 18.75 -3.51 -10.06
CA ASN A 167 19.76 -3.89 -11.06
C ASN A 167 19.15 -4.41 -12.37
N LEU A 168 17.95 -4.98 -12.32
CA LEU A 168 17.23 -5.41 -13.50
C LEU A 168 16.54 -4.28 -14.26
N GLU A 169 16.58 -3.05 -13.73
CA GLU A 169 15.94 -1.87 -14.35
C GLU A 169 14.48 -2.16 -14.78
N LEU A 170 13.73 -2.85 -13.91
CA LEU A 170 12.39 -3.30 -14.26
C LEU A 170 11.44 -2.13 -14.53
N THR A 171 11.44 -1.14 -13.63
CA THR A 171 10.54 0.01 -13.66
C THR A 171 11.26 1.35 -13.72
N GLU A 172 12.49 1.42 -13.18
CA GLU A 172 13.31 2.64 -13.11
C GLU A 172 14.69 2.39 -13.72
N PRO A 173 15.21 3.28 -14.55
CA PRO A 173 16.54 3.15 -15.13
C PRO A 173 17.60 3.53 -14.10
N LEU A 174 18.78 2.87 -14.12
CA LEU A 174 19.90 3.12 -13.20
C LEU A 174 20.68 4.39 -13.50
N ARG A 175 20.75 4.78 -14.77
CA ARG A 175 21.73 5.78 -15.23
C ARG A 175 21.14 7.05 -15.84
N HIS A 176 19.92 7.03 -16.33
CA HIS A 176 19.28 8.18 -16.99
C HIS A 176 17.78 8.18 -16.67
N GLU A 177 17.22 9.34 -16.33
CA GLU A 177 15.79 9.48 -16.01
C GLU A 177 14.87 9.01 -17.16
N ASP A 178 15.31 9.07 -18.41
CA ASP A 178 14.57 8.64 -19.59
C ASP A 178 15.08 7.33 -20.22
N GLY A 179 15.88 6.54 -19.49
CA GLY A 179 16.42 5.28 -19.97
C GLY A 179 15.33 4.24 -20.31
N PRO A 180 15.63 3.27 -21.20
CA PRO A 180 14.73 2.14 -21.43
C PRO A 180 14.70 1.26 -20.19
N THR A 181 13.49 0.92 -19.72
CA THR A 181 13.26 -0.08 -18.67
C THR A 181 12.61 -1.31 -19.28
N LEU A 182 12.72 -2.47 -18.61
CA LEU A 182 12.06 -3.69 -19.08
C LEU A 182 10.56 -3.47 -19.23
N PHE A 183 9.94 -2.77 -18.28
CA PHE A 183 8.52 -2.41 -18.34
C PHE A 183 8.21 -1.57 -19.60
N LYS A 184 8.98 -0.50 -19.87
CA LYS A 184 8.77 0.34 -21.06
C LYS A 184 8.91 -0.45 -22.38
N LEU A 185 9.80 -1.44 -22.41
CA LEU A 185 10.01 -2.28 -23.59
C LEU A 185 8.86 -3.27 -23.82
N LEU A 186 8.27 -3.78 -22.74
CA LEU A 186 7.18 -4.75 -22.79
C LEU A 186 5.78 -4.12 -22.81
N ASP A 187 5.69 -2.84 -22.41
CA ASP A 187 4.43 -2.09 -22.38
C ASP A 187 3.99 -1.69 -23.78
N GLY A 188 3.41 -2.67 -24.48
CA GLY A 188 2.77 -2.46 -25.80
C GLY A 188 1.32 -1.92 -25.66
N CYS A 189 0.84 -1.58 -24.47
CA CYS A 189 -0.53 -1.16 -24.24
C CYS A 189 -0.74 0.31 -24.55
N ALA A 190 -1.20 0.62 -25.76
CA ALA A 190 -1.44 1.98 -26.24
C ALA A 190 -2.58 2.72 -25.49
N LEU A 191 -3.34 2.03 -24.63
CA LEU A 191 -4.51 2.60 -23.95
C LEU A 191 -4.19 3.16 -22.55
N VAL A 192 -3.08 2.76 -21.91
CA VAL A 192 -2.78 3.15 -20.52
C VAL A 192 -1.74 4.27 -20.43
N THR A 193 -0.99 4.55 -21.47
CA THR A 193 0.18 5.45 -21.43
C THR A 193 0.11 6.69 -22.30
N LYS A 194 -1.06 7.07 -22.81
CA LYS A 194 -1.15 8.43 -23.35
C LYS A 194 -1.28 9.41 -22.19
N PRO A 195 -0.23 10.21 -21.87
CA PRO A 195 -0.44 11.39 -21.05
C PRO A 195 -1.45 12.25 -21.80
N VAL A 196 -2.59 12.50 -21.17
CA VAL A 196 -3.57 13.46 -21.67
C VAL A 196 -2.87 14.81 -21.75
N CYS A 197 -2.62 15.25 -22.97
CA CYS A 197 -2.16 16.57 -23.38
C CYS A 197 -0.85 17.10 -22.75
N ALA A 198 0.22 17.02 -23.51
CA ALA A 198 1.13 18.15 -23.56
C ALA A 198 0.39 19.29 -24.28
N PRO A 199 0.25 20.52 -23.73
CA PRO A 199 -0.19 21.66 -24.50
C PRO A 199 0.87 21.93 -25.55
N SER A 200 0.50 21.86 -26.83
CA SER A 200 1.29 22.36 -27.92
C SER A 200 1.51 23.87 -27.69
N GLY A 201 2.69 24.22 -27.22
CA GLY A 201 3.14 25.59 -27.24
C GLY A 201 3.19 26.04 -28.68
N ALA A 202 2.29 26.92 -29.02
CA ALA A 202 2.33 27.70 -30.27
C ALA A 202 3.51 28.66 -30.23
N ALA A 203 4.07 28.81 -31.38
CA ALA A 203 5.11 29.75 -31.80
C ALA A 203 5.01 31.16 -31.22
#